data_02fb881ffde0f8b5872382c5e674d916
#
_entry.id   02fb881ffde0f8b5872382c5e674d916
#
_cell.length_a   1.000
_cell.length_b   1.000
_cell.length_c   1.000
_cell.angle_alpha   90.00
_cell.angle_beta   90.00
_cell.angle_gamma   90.00
#
_symmetry.space_group_name_H-M   'P 1'
#
loop_
_entity.id
_entity.type
_entity.pdbx_description
1 polymer ?
#
loop_
_entity_poly.entity_id
_entity_poly.type
_entity_poly.pdbx_seq_one_letter_code
_entity_poly.pdbx_strand_id
1 'polypeptide(L)'
;MPKTLTEKLNAIKATGKGIFVPYIMAGDHEKGLGGLGETIHFLEDFGVSAIEVGIPFSDPVADGPVIEEAGLRSLARGTSTQSLVETLKTIQTEVPLVIMTYFNPLFQYGVENFVKDLADTAVKGLIIPDLPHEHANFVEPFLADTDIALIPLVSLTTGIERQKELIKGSEGFIYAVAINGVTGKSGNYRADLDKHLAQLHQVADIPVLTGFGVSSQADVERFNAVSDGVIVGSKIVKALHEGEPIEDFIKQAVAYQK
;
A
#
# COMPACT_ATOMS: atom_id res chain seq x y z
N MET A 1 -10.25 7.37 19.24
CA MET A 1 -9.07 6.49 19.41
C MET A 1 -8.46 6.34 18.02
N PRO A 2 -7.14 6.21 17.90
CA PRO A 2 -6.52 5.91 16.62
C PRO A 2 -7.07 4.59 16.04
N LYS A 3 -7.05 4.46 14.72
CA LYS A 3 -7.47 3.22 14.05
C LYS A 3 -6.40 2.13 14.21
N THR A 4 -6.81 0.86 14.17
CA THR A 4 -5.93 -0.31 14.41
C THR A 4 -4.67 -0.28 13.53
N LEU A 5 -4.78 0.13 12.26
CA LEU A 5 -3.60 0.23 11.38
C LEU A 5 -2.58 1.24 11.92
N THR A 6 -3.03 2.42 12.36
CA THR A 6 -2.18 3.45 12.97
C THR A 6 -1.47 2.92 14.22
N GLU A 7 -2.21 2.27 15.12
CA GLU A 7 -1.65 1.71 16.36
C GLU A 7 -0.60 0.63 16.08
N LYS A 8 -0.92 -0.34 15.21
CA LYS A 8 0.01 -1.42 14.84
C LYS A 8 1.30 -0.90 14.21
N LEU A 9 1.19 0.00 13.24
CA LEU A 9 2.38 0.52 12.57
C LEU A 9 3.23 1.42 13.48
N ASN A 10 2.61 2.24 14.34
CA ASN A 10 3.32 3.00 15.35
C ASN A 10 4.03 2.10 16.40
N ALA A 11 3.41 0.99 16.76
CA ALA A 11 4.04 0.02 17.67
C ALA A 11 5.30 -0.60 17.03
N ILE A 12 5.27 -0.94 15.74
CA ILE A 12 6.44 -1.44 15.01
C ILE A 12 7.53 -0.36 14.95
N LYS A 13 7.19 0.86 14.54
CA LYS A 13 8.10 2.02 14.51
C LYS A 13 8.77 2.25 15.86
N ALA A 14 8.03 2.15 16.96
CA ALA A 14 8.56 2.33 18.30
C ALA A 14 9.63 1.29 18.71
N THR A 15 9.66 0.11 18.08
CA THR A 15 10.70 -0.90 18.30
C THR A 15 12.01 -0.62 17.53
N GLY A 16 12.05 0.39 16.67
CA GLY A 16 13.16 0.65 15.76
C GLY A 16 13.18 -0.25 14.52
N LYS A 17 12.17 -1.11 14.32
CA LYS A 17 12.04 -1.93 13.11
C LYS A 17 11.51 -1.09 11.95
N GLY A 18 12.00 -1.38 10.74
CA GLY A 18 11.41 -0.88 9.51
C GLY A 18 10.04 -1.52 9.26
N ILE A 19 9.10 -0.72 8.80
CA ILE A 19 7.78 -1.21 8.38
C ILE A 19 7.91 -1.78 6.96
N PHE A 20 7.45 -3.02 6.75
CA PHE A 20 7.48 -3.67 5.44
C PHE A 20 6.06 -4.06 5.00
N VAL A 21 5.62 -3.52 3.87
CA VAL A 21 4.30 -3.75 3.28
C VAL A 21 4.47 -4.29 1.85
N PRO A 22 4.31 -5.60 1.62
CA PRO A 22 4.24 -6.14 0.27
C PRO A 22 2.90 -5.77 -0.39
N TYR A 23 2.95 -5.46 -1.68
CA TYR A 23 1.76 -5.32 -2.53
C TYR A 23 1.54 -6.61 -3.31
N ILE A 24 0.27 -7.00 -3.41
CA ILE A 24 -0.19 -8.10 -4.27
C ILE A 24 -1.40 -7.65 -5.11
N MET A 25 -1.55 -8.21 -6.31
CA MET A 25 -2.73 -8.01 -7.14
C MET A 25 -3.76 -9.10 -6.83
N ALA A 26 -4.95 -8.71 -6.39
CA ALA A 26 -6.03 -9.67 -6.15
C ALA A 26 -6.35 -10.44 -7.42
N GLY A 27 -6.44 -11.77 -7.34
CA GLY A 27 -6.77 -12.63 -8.45
C GLY A 27 -5.65 -12.92 -9.45
N ASP A 28 -4.42 -12.42 -9.25
CA ASP A 28 -3.26 -12.74 -10.11
C ASP A 28 -2.65 -14.13 -9.83
N HIS A 29 -2.99 -14.75 -8.70
CA HIS A 29 -2.62 -16.14 -8.42
C HIS A 29 -3.16 -17.10 -9.49
N GLU A 30 -2.47 -18.23 -9.75
CA GLU A 30 -2.89 -19.24 -10.73
C GLU A 30 -4.34 -19.74 -10.53
N LYS A 31 -4.78 -19.82 -9.25
CA LYS A 31 -6.14 -20.17 -8.84
C LYS A 31 -7.11 -18.97 -8.83
N GLY A 32 -6.69 -17.81 -9.39
CA GLY A 32 -7.47 -16.57 -9.30
C GLY A 32 -7.68 -16.14 -7.85
N LEU A 33 -8.85 -15.63 -7.51
CA LEU A 33 -9.23 -15.22 -6.14
C LEU A 33 -9.18 -16.38 -5.14
N GLY A 34 -9.36 -17.63 -5.58
CA GLY A 34 -9.23 -18.81 -4.72
C GLY A 34 -7.85 -19.00 -4.09
N GLY A 35 -6.80 -18.41 -4.67
CA GLY A 35 -5.44 -18.41 -4.12
C GLY A 35 -5.10 -17.19 -3.27
N LEU A 36 -5.98 -16.20 -3.15
CA LEU A 36 -5.69 -14.96 -2.42
C LEU A 36 -5.37 -15.22 -0.94
N GLY A 37 -6.15 -16.08 -0.27
CA GLY A 37 -5.90 -16.46 1.11
C GLY A 37 -4.54 -17.15 1.30
N GLU A 38 -4.16 -18.06 0.40
CA GLU A 38 -2.85 -18.72 0.42
C GLU A 38 -1.71 -17.70 0.33
N THR A 39 -1.83 -16.71 -0.56
CA THR A 39 -0.83 -15.65 -0.72
C THR A 39 -0.74 -14.76 0.51
N ILE A 40 -1.89 -14.39 1.11
CA ILE A 40 -1.93 -13.58 2.34
C ILE A 40 -1.25 -14.32 3.49
N HIS A 41 -1.59 -15.59 3.73
CA HIS A 41 -1.00 -16.39 4.80
C HIS A 41 0.50 -16.63 4.57
N PHE A 42 0.92 -16.87 3.32
CA PHE A 42 2.34 -16.97 2.98
C PHE A 42 3.10 -15.69 3.42
N LEU A 43 2.58 -14.50 3.13
CA LEU A 43 3.22 -13.24 3.53
C LEU A 43 3.14 -13.03 5.05
N GLU A 44 2.02 -13.39 5.68
CA GLU A 44 1.81 -13.31 7.13
C GLU A 44 2.85 -14.14 7.90
N ASP A 45 3.18 -15.34 7.44
CA ASP A 45 4.17 -16.24 8.06
C ASP A 45 5.58 -15.61 8.15
N PHE A 46 5.89 -14.63 7.30
CA PHE A 46 7.13 -13.85 7.38
C PHE A 46 7.06 -12.68 8.36
N GLY A 47 5.90 -12.37 8.93
CA GLY A 47 5.71 -11.27 9.87
C GLY A 47 5.72 -9.88 9.22
N VAL A 48 5.17 -9.76 8.01
CA VAL A 48 5.00 -8.47 7.34
C VAL A 48 4.09 -7.54 8.15
N SER A 49 4.28 -6.23 8.02
CA SER A 49 3.59 -5.24 8.88
C SER A 49 2.13 -5.01 8.49
N ALA A 50 1.85 -5.09 7.20
CA ALA A 50 0.54 -5.04 6.55
C ALA A 50 0.70 -5.62 5.14
N ILE A 51 -0.40 -5.88 4.44
CA ILE A 51 -0.40 -6.31 3.03
C ILE A 51 -1.28 -5.36 2.23
N GLU A 52 -0.71 -4.76 1.19
CA GLU A 52 -1.47 -3.97 0.23
C GLU A 52 -2.05 -4.89 -0.84
N VAL A 53 -3.36 -4.83 -1.04
CA VAL A 53 -4.12 -5.67 -1.98
C VAL A 53 -4.74 -4.78 -3.05
N GLY A 54 -4.22 -4.87 -4.28
CA GLY A 54 -4.73 -4.13 -5.43
C GLY A 54 -6.01 -4.73 -6.01
N ILE A 55 -7.00 -3.89 -6.27
CA ILE A 55 -8.18 -4.26 -7.08
C ILE A 55 -7.82 -4.09 -8.55
N PRO A 56 -7.97 -5.11 -9.41
CA PRO A 56 -7.65 -4.96 -10.83
C PRO A 56 -8.60 -3.96 -11.51
N PHE A 57 -8.04 -3.11 -12.35
CA PHE A 57 -8.78 -2.11 -13.10
C PHE A 57 -8.28 -2.02 -14.54
N SER A 58 -9.17 -1.75 -15.51
CA SER A 58 -8.84 -1.71 -16.93
C SER A 58 -8.04 -0.47 -17.34
N ASP A 59 -8.14 0.62 -16.57
CA ASP A 59 -7.60 1.94 -16.90
C ASP A 59 -6.74 2.54 -15.76
N PRO A 60 -5.70 1.82 -15.29
CA PRO A 60 -4.88 2.27 -14.18
C PRO A 60 -4.00 3.46 -14.60
N VAL A 61 -4.00 4.54 -13.80
CA VAL A 61 -3.22 5.76 -14.09
C VAL A 61 -1.98 5.91 -13.21
N ALA A 62 -1.85 5.10 -12.16
CA ALA A 62 -0.75 5.17 -11.21
C ALA A 62 0.15 3.91 -11.22
N ASP A 63 -0.24 2.84 -11.92
CA ASP A 63 0.46 1.57 -11.92
C ASP A 63 1.61 1.56 -12.92
N GLY A 64 2.66 0.82 -12.60
CA GLY A 64 3.72 0.49 -13.53
C GLY A 64 3.42 -0.80 -14.31
N PRO A 65 4.21 -1.10 -15.37
CA PRO A 65 3.92 -2.20 -16.31
C PRO A 65 3.68 -3.56 -15.66
N VAL A 66 4.44 -3.91 -14.63
CA VAL A 66 4.31 -5.19 -13.91
C VAL A 66 2.96 -5.30 -13.18
N ILE A 67 2.51 -4.20 -12.58
CA ILE A 67 1.23 -4.16 -11.85
C ILE A 67 0.07 -4.12 -12.85
N GLU A 68 0.19 -3.36 -13.95
CA GLU A 68 -0.79 -3.33 -15.03
C GLU A 68 -0.99 -4.72 -15.64
N GLU A 69 0.10 -5.44 -15.95
CA GLU A 69 0.04 -6.81 -16.46
C GLU A 69 -0.62 -7.77 -15.46
N ALA A 70 -0.32 -7.65 -14.18
CA ALA A 70 -0.98 -8.42 -13.12
C ALA A 70 -2.48 -8.14 -13.06
N GLY A 71 -2.88 -6.87 -13.18
CA GLY A 71 -4.27 -6.45 -13.27
C GLY A 71 -4.98 -7.05 -14.48
N LEU A 72 -4.36 -7.03 -15.65
CA LEU A 72 -4.90 -7.64 -16.88
C LEU A 72 -5.09 -9.16 -16.74
N ARG A 73 -4.11 -9.87 -16.14
CA ARG A 73 -4.24 -11.31 -15.86
C ARG A 73 -5.39 -11.61 -14.91
N SER A 74 -5.53 -10.79 -13.86
CA SER A 74 -6.61 -10.90 -12.90
C SER A 74 -7.99 -10.67 -13.54
N LEU A 75 -8.14 -9.60 -14.34
CA LEU A 75 -9.38 -9.32 -15.08
C LEU A 75 -9.72 -10.44 -16.06
N ALA A 76 -8.73 -10.99 -16.76
CA ALA A 76 -8.91 -12.11 -17.68
C ALA A 76 -9.42 -13.39 -16.98
N ARG A 77 -9.15 -13.53 -15.67
CA ARG A 77 -9.71 -14.61 -14.82
C ARG A 77 -11.09 -14.29 -14.25
N GLY A 78 -11.67 -13.14 -14.59
CA GLY A 78 -13.01 -12.73 -14.15
C GLY A 78 -13.06 -12.10 -12.77
N THR A 79 -11.93 -11.64 -12.22
CA THR A 79 -11.93 -10.90 -10.96
C THR A 79 -12.69 -9.59 -11.11
N SER A 80 -13.59 -9.33 -10.17
CA SER A 80 -14.34 -8.08 -10.04
C SER A 80 -14.23 -7.56 -8.61
N THR A 81 -14.55 -6.28 -8.40
CA THR A 81 -14.61 -5.69 -7.06
C THR A 81 -15.56 -6.48 -6.16
N GLN A 82 -16.72 -6.88 -6.68
CA GLN A 82 -17.68 -7.67 -5.91
C GLN A 82 -17.13 -9.04 -5.51
N SER A 83 -16.56 -9.80 -6.44
CA SER A 83 -16.02 -11.13 -6.15
C SER A 83 -14.84 -11.05 -5.17
N LEU A 84 -14.03 -9.98 -5.24
CA LEU A 84 -12.96 -9.75 -4.27
C LEU A 84 -13.52 -9.45 -2.87
N VAL A 85 -14.49 -8.55 -2.74
CA VAL A 85 -15.14 -8.25 -1.44
C VAL A 85 -15.69 -9.51 -0.80
N GLU A 86 -16.40 -10.33 -1.55
CA GLU A 86 -16.92 -11.62 -1.05
C GLU A 86 -15.79 -12.57 -0.61
N THR A 87 -14.68 -12.60 -1.35
CA THR A 87 -13.50 -13.39 -0.98
C THR A 87 -12.87 -12.89 0.32
N LEU A 88 -12.68 -11.57 0.47
CA LEU A 88 -12.09 -10.96 1.67
C LEU A 88 -12.90 -11.25 2.94
N LYS A 89 -14.23 -11.35 2.85
CA LYS A 89 -15.08 -11.75 3.98
C LYS A 89 -14.79 -13.17 4.51
N THR A 90 -14.16 -14.01 3.70
CA THR A 90 -13.84 -15.41 4.08
C THR A 90 -12.42 -15.58 4.61
N ILE A 91 -11.54 -14.60 4.39
CA ILE A 91 -10.13 -14.68 4.78
C ILE A 91 -9.98 -14.22 6.24
N GLN A 92 -9.39 -15.09 7.07
CA GLN A 92 -9.01 -14.78 8.45
C GLN A 92 -7.51 -14.56 8.51
N THR A 93 -7.06 -13.41 8.96
CA THR A 93 -5.63 -13.05 9.11
C THR A 93 -5.48 -11.99 10.21
N GLU A 94 -4.38 -12.04 10.95
CA GLU A 94 -4.00 -11.04 11.95
C GLU A 94 -3.25 -9.84 11.32
N VAL A 95 -2.79 -9.99 10.08
CA VAL A 95 -2.11 -8.93 9.33
C VAL A 95 -3.14 -7.95 8.77
N PRO A 96 -3.03 -6.65 9.03
CA PRO A 96 -3.91 -5.66 8.42
C PRO A 96 -3.80 -5.68 6.90
N LEU A 97 -4.93 -5.71 6.22
CA LEU A 97 -5.00 -5.53 4.78
C LEU A 97 -5.28 -4.07 4.44
N VAL A 98 -4.62 -3.57 3.41
CA VAL A 98 -4.82 -2.23 2.86
C VAL A 98 -5.27 -2.38 1.42
N ILE A 99 -6.50 -1.99 1.11
CA ILE A 99 -7.00 -2.06 -0.27
C ILE A 99 -6.50 -0.87 -1.07
N MET A 100 -5.90 -1.16 -2.22
CA MET A 100 -5.59 -0.15 -3.23
C MET A 100 -6.57 -0.29 -4.39
N THR A 101 -7.33 0.77 -4.68
CA THR A 101 -8.31 0.81 -5.77
C THR A 101 -8.39 2.19 -6.38
N TYR A 102 -8.79 2.25 -7.65
CA TYR A 102 -9.16 3.51 -8.28
C TYR A 102 -10.58 3.93 -7.90
N PHE A 103 -10.88 5.23 -8.02
CA PHE A 103 -12.17 5.75 -7.58
C PHE A 103 -13.34 5.19 -8.40
N ASN A 104 -13.18 4.95 -9.70
CA ASN A 104 -14.28 4.43 -10.52
C ASN A 104 -14.79 3.04 -10.10
N PRO A 105 -13.94 2.00 -9.88
CA PRO A 105 -14.40 0.72 -9.32
C PRO A 105 -15.14 0.86 -7.99
N LEU A 106 -14.64 1.71 -7.10
CA LEU A 106 -15.25 2.01 -5.81
C LEU A 106 -16.60 2.70 -5.97
N PHE A 107 -16.70 3.69 -6.86
CA PHE A 107 -17.92 4.41 -7.15
C PHE A 107 -19.00 3.51 -7.76
N GLN A 108 -18.63 2.61 -8.67
CA GLN A 108 -19.55 1.64 -9.30
C GLN A 108 -20.08 0.61 -8.30
N TYR A 109 -19.27 0.19 -7.33
CA TYR A 109 -19.73 -0.67 -6.24
C TYR A 109 -20.69 0.08 -5.28
N GLY A 110 -20.51 1.37 -5.14
CA GLY A 110 -21.12 2.23 -4.14
C GLY A 110 -20.24 2.35 -2.91
N VAL A 111 -19.69 3.53 -2.66
CA VAL A 111 -18.70 3.81 -1.59
C VAL A 111 -19.19 3.33 -0.22
N GLU A 112 -20.43 3.67 0.14
CA GLU A 112 -21.06 3.25 1.41
C GLU A 112 -21.11 1.74 1.54
N ASN A 113 -21.59 1.04 0.49
CA ASN A 113 -21.70 -0.42 0.50
C ASN A 113 -20.34 -1.09 0.60
N PHE A 114 -19.34 -0.59 -0.14
CA PHE A 114 -17.98 -1.10 -0.10
C PHE A 114 -17.37 -1.01 1.30
N VAL A 115 -17.47 0.14 1.93
CA VAL A 115 -16.96 0.36 3.29
C VAL A 115 -17.68 -0.54 4.30
N LYS A 116 -19.02 -0.62 4.22
CA LYS A 116 -19.83 -1.46 5.09
C LYS A 116 -19.51 -2.96 4.94
N ASP A 117 -19.32 -3.39 3.70
CA ASP A 117 -19.01 -4.80 3.40
C ASP A 117 -17.63 -5.23 3.88
N LEU A 118 -16.70 -4.30 4.02
CA LEU A 118 -15.32 -4.55 4.48
C LEU A 118 -15.10 -4.24 5.97
N ALA A 119 -16.05 -3.60 6.66
CA ALA A 119 -15.87 -3.11 8.04
C ALA A 119 -15.47 -4.22 9.03
N ASP A 120 -16.06 -5.42 8.88
CA ASP A 120 -15.82 -6.58 9.75
C ASP A 120 -14.74 -7.54 9.22
N THR A 121 -13.96 -7.12 8.21
CA THR A 121 -12.86 -7.90 7.64
C THR A 121 -11.50 -7.46 8.21
N ALA A 122 -10.42 -8.13 7.77
CA ALA A 122 -9.05 -7.71 8.07
C ALA A 122 -8.61 -6.42 7.35
N VAL A 123 -9.47 -5.82 6.53
CA VAL A 123 -9.18 -4.55 5.85
C VAL A 123 -9.18 -3.40 6.85
N LYS A 124 -8.05 -2.70 6.94
CA LYS A 124 -7.82 -1.59 7.88
C LYS A 124 -7.33 -0.31 7.20
N GLY A 125 -7.15 -0.34 5.88
CA GLY A 125 -6.74 0.82 5.10
C GLY A 125 -7.32 0.83 3.69
N LEU A 126 -7.44 2.02 3.13
CA LEU A 126 -7.92 2.26 1.77
C LEU A 126 -7.03 3.31 1.10
N ILE A 127 -6.48 2.96 -0.06
CA ILE A 127 -5.67 3.82 -0.93
C ILE A 127 -6.44 4.06 -2.21
N ILE A 128 -6.63 5.34 -2.59
CA ILE A 128 -7.32 5.72 -3.83
C ILE A 128 -6.45 6.75 -4.57
N PRO A 129 -5.55 6.30 -5.46
CA PRO A 129 -4.52 7.17 -6.06
C PRO A 129 -5.05 8.30 -6.93
N ASP A 130 -6.22 8.13 -7.51
CA ASP A 130 -6.90 9.10 -8.39
C ASP A 130 -7.96 9.95 -7.66
N LEU A 131 -8.06 9.87 -6.32
CA LEU A 131 -8.93 10.73 -5.52
C LEU A 131 -8.12 11.92 -4.98
N PRO A 132 -8.33 13.15 -5.49
CA PRO A 132 -7.70 14.34 -4.93
C PRO A 132 -8.13 14.56 -3.47
N HIS A 133 -7.23 15.10 -2.65
CA HIS A 133 -7.51 15.42 -1.25
C HIS A 133 -8.77 16.30 -1.08
N GLU A 134 -8.97 17.25 -1.99
CA GLU A 134 -10.15 18.15 -2.01
C GLU A 134 -11.47 17.39 -2.22
N HIS A 135 -11.40 16.16 -2.70
CA HIS A 135 -12.56 15.29 -2.93
C HIS A 135 -12.65 14.11 -1.94
N ALA A 136 -11.84 14.11 -0.89
CA ALA A 136 -11.87 13.08 0.15
C ALA A 136 -13.26 12.94 0.81
N ASN A 137 -14.05 14.03 0.79
CA ASN A 137 -15.44 14.06 1.27
C ASN A 137 -16.38 13.07 0.55
N PHE A 138 -16.01 12.53 -0.60
CA PHE A 138 -16.76 11.43 -1.23
C PHE A 138 -16.61 10.09 -0.51
N VAL A 139 -15.59 9.93 0.33
CA VAL A 139 -15.24 8.66 0.98
C VAL A 139 -15.20 8.80 2.51
N GLU A 140 -14.57 9.82 3.05
CA GLU A 140 -14.34 10.02 4.49
C GLU A 140 -15.60 9.88 5.37
N PRO A 141 -16.79 10.42 5.00
CA PRO A 141 -17.96 10.28 5.84
C PRO A 141 -18.38 8.85 6.11
N PHE A 142 -18.13 7.93 5.16
CA PHE A 142 -18.44 6.51 5.31
C PHE A 142 -17.40 5.76 6.13
N LEU A 143 -16.17 6.30 6.23
CA LEU A 143 -15.08 5.71 7.01
C LEU A 143 -15.08 6.15 8.48
N ALA A 144 -15.82 7.21 8.83
CA ALA A 144 -15.73 7.87 10.13
C ALA A 144 -16.00 6.92 11.31
N ASP A 145 -16.99 6.06 11.21
CA ASP A 145 -17.39 5.10 12.24
C ASP A 145 -16.84 3.69 12.02
N THR A 146 -15.84 3.54 11.15
CA THR A 146 -15.18 2.25 10.86
C THR A 146 -13.73 2.26 11.32
N ASP A 147 -13.11 1.07 11.34
CA ASP A 147 -11.69 0.89 11.60
C ASP A 147 -10.81 0.95 10.32
N ILE A 148 -11.36 1.46 9.20
CA ILE A 148 -10.65 1.59 7.93
C ILE A 148 -10.12 3.01 7.80
N ALA A 149 -8.79 3.17 7.67
CA ALA A 149 -8.13 4.45 7.45
C ALA A 149 -8.10 4.81 5.96
N LEU A 150 -8.37 6.06 5.60
CA LEU A 150 -8.03 6.59 4.28
C LEU A 150 -6.57 7.01 4.28
N ILE A 151 -5.75 6.37 3.45
CA ILE A 151 -4.31 6.59 3.41
C ILE A 151 -3.98 7.78 2.49
N PRO A 152 -3.36 8.84 3.00
CA PRO A 152 -2.98 9.98 2.16
C PRO A 152 -1.78 9.64 1.28
N LEU A 153 -1.87 10.01 -0.01
CA LEU A 153 -0.75 9.97 -0.94
C LEU A 153 -0.09 11.35 -0.99
N VAL A 154 1.21 11.40 -0.72
CA VAL A 154 1.98 12.63 -0.76
C VAL A 154 3.10 12.50 -1.77
N SER A 155 3.04 13.32 -2.83
CA SER A 155 4.14 13.43 -3.79
C SER A 155 5.32 14.16 -3.18
N LEU A 156 6.52 13.62 -3.39
CA LEU A 156 7.76 14.24 -2.92
C LEU A 156 8.15 15.52 -3.68
N THR A 157 7.44 15.84 -4.77
CA THR A 157 7.56 17.13 -5.47
C THR A 157 6.65 18.22 -4.90
N THR A 158 5.77 17.85 -3.96
CA THR A 158 4.85 18.79 -3.30
C THR A 158 5.60 19.65 -2.27
N GLY A 159 5.35 20.95 -2.25
CA GLY A 159 5.95 21.84 -1.26
C GLY A 159 5.51 21.53 0.17
N ILE A 160 6.36 21.80 1.16
CA ILE A 160 6.20 21.36 2.55
C ILE A 160 4.89 21.84 3.19
N GLU A 161 4.42 23.05 2.91
CA GLU A 161 3.17 23.54 3.49
C GLU A 161 1.95 22.77 2.96
N ARG A 162 1.97 22.38 1.68
CA ARG A 162 0.94 21.52 1.12
C ARG A 162 1.04 20.09 1.65
N GLN A 163 2.25 19.58 1.88
CA GLN A 163 2.43 18.28 2.53
C GLN A 163 1.78 18.27 3.92
N LYS A 164 2.03 19.28 4.76
CA LYS A 164 1.41 19.41 6.08
C LYS A 164 -0.13 19.45 6.02
N GLU A 165 -0.68 20.12 5.02
CA GLU A 165 -2.13 20.16 4.79
C GLU A 165 -2.69 18.76 4.46
N LEU A 166 -2.03 18.03 3.53
CA LEU A 166 -2.45 16.71 3.07
C LEU A 166 -2.42 15.65 4.18
N ILE A 167 -1.49 15.76 5.14
CA ILE A 167 -1.31 14.75 6.20
C ILE A 167 -2.04 15.09 7.50
N LYS A 168 -2.65 16.26 7.59
CA LYS A 168 -3.30 16.73 8.81
C LYS A 168 -4.46 15.83 9.22
N GLY A 169 -4.34 15.22 10.40
CA GLY A 169 -5.38 14.34 10.93
C GLY A 169 -5.48 12.97 10.25
N SER A 170 -4.48 12.61 9.43
CA SER A 170 -4.45 11.31 8.75
C SER A 170 -4.25 10.15 9.72
N GLU A 171 -4.73 8.98 9.31
CA GLU A 171 -4.64 7.71 10.01
C GLU A 171 -3.91 6.66 9.15
N GLY A 172 -3.45 5.57 9.75
CA GLY A 172 -2.71 4.51 9.08
C GLY A 172 -1.25 4.88 8.87
N PHE A 173 -0.91 5.32 7.69
CA PHE A 173 0.44 5.77 7.31
C PHE A 173 0.35 6.80 6.18
N ILE A 174 1.45 7.50 5.92
CA ILE A 174 1.58 8.39 4.77
C ILE A 174 2.27 7.63 3.64
N TYR A 175 1.60 7.51 2.51
CA TYR A 175 2.18 6.94 1.30
C TYR A 175 3.00 8.00 0.56
N ALA A 176 4.32 7.98 0.73
CA ALA A 176 5.22 8.89 0.02
C ALA A 176 5.47 8.37 -1.40
N VAL A 177 4.97 9.10 -2.40
CA VAL A 177 5.05 8.74 -3.81
C VAL A 177 6.26 9.43 -4.45
N ALA A 178 7.27 8.64 -4.82
CA ALA A 178 8.36 9.13 -5.66
C ALA A 178 7.91 9.08 -7.13
N ILE A 179 7.75 10.22 -7.78
CA ILE A 179 7.44 10.25 -9.21
C ILE A 179 8.70 9.81 -9.97
N ASN A 180 8.69 8.60 -10.52
CA ASN A 180 9.70 8.13 -11.45
C ASN A 180 9.51 8.80 -12.82
N GLY A 181 9.68 10.11 -12.85
CA GLY A 181 9.51 10.91 -14.07
C GLY A 181 10.74 11.06 -14.93
N VAL A 182 11.90 10.48 -14.57
CA VAL A 182 13.09 10.49 -15.46
C VAL A 182 14.07 9.39 -15.05
N THR A 183 13.93 8.21 -15.62
CA THR A 183 15.03 7.24 -15.67
C THR A 183 16.21 7.87 -16.41
N GLY A 184 17.29 8.19 -15.73
CA GLY A 184 18.53 8.59 -16.38
C GLY A 184 19.21 9.86 -15.88
N LYS A 185 18.74 10.58 -14.86
CA LYS A 185 19.43 11.72 -14.30
C LYS A 185 20.07 11.42 -12.94
N SER A 186 21.40 11.32 -12.95
CA SER A 186 22.45 11.67 -11.97
C SER A 186 22.14 11.61 -10.46
N GLY A 187 23.17 11.35 -9.66
CA GLY A 187 23.17 11.28 -8.20
C GLY A 187 22.45 12.40 -7.44
N ASN A 188 22.27 13.58 -8.03
CA ASN A 188 21.52 14.69 -7.45
C ASN A 188 20.04 14.35 -7.21
N TYR A 189 19.37 13.61 -8.11
CA TYR A 189 17.96 13.26 -7.97
C TYR A 189 17.72 12.36 -6.75
N ARG A 190 18.62 11.39 -6.49
CA ARG A 190 18.51 10.51 -5.33
C ARG A 190 18.67 11.26 -4.02
N ALA A 191 19.64 12.18 -3.95
CA ALA A 191 19.87 13.00 -2.75
C ALA A 191 18.70 13.95 -2.47
N ASP A 192 18.10 14.54 -3.50
CA ASP A 192 16.92 15.38 -3.37
C ASP A 192 15.70 14.59 -2.89
N LEU A 193 15.54 13.36 -3.38
CA LEU A 193 14.49 12.45 -2.95
C LEU A 193 14.60 12.12 -1.46
N ASP A 194 15.79 11.73 -1.01
CA ASP A 194 16.05 11.39 0.39
C ASP A 194 15.83 12.60 1.31
N LYS A 195 16.20 13.80 0.85
CA LYS A 195 15.95 15.05 1.59
C LYS A 195 14.46 15.34 1.73
N HIS A 196 13.68 15.18 0.66
CA HIS A 196 12.22 15.41 0.71
C HIS A 196 11.53 14.38 1.60
N LEU A 197 11.94 13.11 1.54
CA LEU A 197 11.44 12.07 2.46
C LEU A 197 11.74 12.41 3.91
N ALA A 198 12.96 12.81 4.22
CA ALA A 198 13.34 13.21 5.56
C ALA A 198 12.55 14.43 6.06
N GLN A 199 12.27 15.40 5.18
CA GLN A 199 11.44 16.56 5.51
C GLN A 199 9.98 16.16 5.80
N LEU A 200 9.39 15.30 4.98
CA LEU A 200 8.03 14.77 5.21
C LEU A 200 7.97 13.99 6.53
N HIS A 201 8.96 13.12 6.77
CA HIS A 201 9.06 12.34 8.00
C HIS A 201 9.16 13.22 9.26
N GLN A 202 9.84 14.39 9.19
CA GLN A 202 9.96 15.32 10.32
C GLN A 202 8.64 16.01 10.70
N VAL A 203 7.70 16.15 9.78
CA VAL A 203 6.43 16.86 10.02
C VAL A 203 5.24 15.89 10.16
N ALA A 204 5.48 14.59 10.02
CA ALA A 204 4.46 13.55 10.08
C ALA A 204 4.27 13.02 11.50
N ASP A 205 3.01 12.92 11.94
CA ASP A 205 2.64 12.34 13.24
C ASP A 205 2.43 10.81 13.16
N ILE A 206 2.28 10.26 11.95
CA ILE A 206 2.11 8.83 11.67
C ILE A 206 3.23 8.33 10.77
N PRO A 207 3.45 6.99 10.64
CA PRO A 207 4.55 6.46 9.84
C PRO A 207 4.52 6.92 8.38
N VAL A 208 5.70 7.21 7.82
CA VAL A 208 5.89 7.53 6.40
C VAL A 208 6.47 6.32 5.69
N LEU A 209 5.78 5.78 4.70
CA LEU A 209 6.22 4.64 3.90
C LEU A 209 6.49 5.06 2.45
N THR A 210 7.57 4.53 1.88
CA THR A 210 7.97 4.82 0.49
C THR A 210 7.56 3.67 -0.41
N GLY A 211 6.75 3.94 -1.44
CA GLY A 211 6.12 2.92 -2.28
C GLY A 211 6.68 2.79 -3.71
N PHE A 212 7.76 3.49 -4.09
CA PHE A 212 8.27 3.45 -5.46
C PHE A 212 9.76 3.19 -5.52
N GLY A 213 10.19 2.37 -6.52
CA GLY A 213 11.60 2.12 -6.81
C GLY A 213 12.30 1.19 -5.83
N VAL A 214 11.57 0.46 -5.00
CA VAL A 214 12.14 -0.55 -4.10
C VAL A 214 12.20 -1.88 -4.83
N SER A 215 13.40 -2.29 -5.23
CA SER A 215 13.64 -3.53 -5.99
C SER A 215 14.73 -4.42 -5.40
N SER A 216 15.50 -3.92 -4.44
CA SER A 216 16.62 -4.60 -3.82
C SER A 216 16.65 -4.38 -2.31
N GLN A 217 17.43 -5.20 -1.60
CA GLN A 217 17.68 -5.00 -0.16
C GLN A 217 18.35 -3.64 0.11
N ALA A 218 19.24 -3.21 -0.75
CA ALA A 218 19.89 -1.90 -0.64
C ALA A 218 18.88 -0.73 -0.73
N ASP A 219 17.81 -0.88 -1.54
CA ASP A 219 16.72 0.12 -1.58
C ASP A 219 15.94 0.11 -0.26
N VAL A 220 15.62 -1.07 0.29
CA VAL A 220 14.95 -1.21 1.59
C VAL A 220 15.75 -0.49 2.68
N GLU A 221 17.04 -0.76 2.77
CA GLU A 221 17.94 -0.12 3.75
C GLU A 221 18.01 1.39 3.57
N ARG A 222 18.18 1.86 2.33
CA ARG A 222 18.25 3.28 1.99
C ARG A 222 16.98 4.02 2.41
N PHE A 223 15.81 3.52 2.04
CA PHE A 223 14.55 4.20 2.34
C PHE A 223 14.20 4.14 3.83
N ASN A 224 14.48 3.04 4.49
CA ASN A 224 14.31 2.94 5.94
C ASN A 224 15.23 3.91 6.73
N ALA A 225 16.37 4.33 6.16
CA ALA A 225 17.22 5.33 6.79
C ALA A 225 16.61 6.74 6.83
N VAL A 226 15.65 7.05 5.93
CA VAL A 226 15.05 8.40 5.79
C VAL A 226 13.53 8.42 5.94
N SER A 227 12.88 7.26 6.06
CA SER A 227 11.43 7.10 6.31
C SER A 227 11.20 5.99 7.33
N ASP A 228 9.96 5.58 7.59
CA ASP A 228 9.64 4.54 8.57
C ASP A 228 9.50 3.15 7.96
N GLY A 229 9.43 3.06 6.64
CA GLY A 229 9.27 1.77 5.98
C GLY A 229 9.12 1.86 4.48
N VAL A 230 8.89 0.70 3.88
CA VAL A 230 8.76 0.56 2.42
C VAL A 230 7.53 -0.25 2.04
N ILE A 231 6.98 0.09 0.87
CA ILE A 231 5.96 -0.70 0.18
C ILE A 231 6.60 -1.26 -1.08
N VAL A 232 6.49 -2.57 -1.29
CA VAL A 232 7.16 -3.27 -2.39
C VAL A 232 6.13 -3.98 -3.25
N GLY A 233 5.91 -3.46 -4.45
CA GLY A 233 4.95 -4.00 -5.42
C GLY A 233 5.60 -4.88 -6.48
N SER A 234 6.14 -4.27 -7.53
CA SER A 234 6.56 -4.95 -8.75
C SER A 234 7.47 -6.17 -8.51
N LYS A 235 8.40 -6.10 -7.54
CA LYS A 235 9.28 -7.22 -7.20
C LYS A 235 8.49 -8.40 -6.63
N ILE A 236 7.56 -8.15 -5.71
CA ILE A 236 6.72 -9.20 -5.08
C ILE A 236 5.78 -9.81 -6.12
N VAL A 237 5.04 -8.97 -6.85
CA VAL A 237 4.09 -9.42 -7.88
C VAL A 237 4.78 -10.27 -8.95
N LYS A 238 5.93 -9.82 -9.46
CA LYS A 238 6.70 -10.57 -10.44
C LYS A 238 7.15 -11.91 -9.91
N ALA A 239 7.78 -11.95 -8.73
CA ALA A 239 8.29 -13.19 -8.15
C ALA A 239 7.18 -14.21 -7.87
N LEU A 240 6.03 -13.77 -7.32
CA LEU A 240 4.88 -14.64 -7.09
C LEU A 240 4.30 -15.19 -8.40
N HIS A 241 4.24 -14.37 -9.45
CA HIS A 241 3.75 -14.81 -10.77
C HIS A 241 4.67 -15.80 -11.46
N GLU A 242 5.98 -15.54 -11.41
CA GLU A 242 7.00 -16.36 -12.09
C GLU A 242 7.44 -17.57 -11.25
N GLY A 243 6.98 -17.68 -10.00
CA GLY A 243 7.41 -18.74 -9.07
C GLY A 243 8.90 -18.58 -8.67
N GLU A 244 9.42 -17.35 -8.72
CA GLU A 244 10.78 -17.05 -8.28
C GLU A 244 10.86 -17.00 -6.74
N PRO A 245 11.97 -17.49 -6.14
CA PRO A 245 12.15 -17.44 -4.70
C PRO A 245 12.22 -15.98 -4.22
N ILE A 246 11.35 -15.61 -3.27
CA ILE A 246 11.24 -14.27 -2.72
C ILE A 246 11.43 -14.23 -1.20
N GLU A 247 11.45 -15.38 -0.57
CA GLU A 247 11.45 -15.58 0.88
C GLU A 247 12.62 -14.88 1.56
N ASP A 248 13.82 -14.99 1.00
CA ASP A 248 15.01 -14.36 1.61
C ASP A 248 14.95 -12.84 1.55
N PHE A 249 14.40 -12.28 0.46
CA PHE A 249 14.17 -10.84 0.36
C PHE A 249 13.17 -10.38 1.42
N ILE A 250 12.03 -11.08 1.58
CA ILE A 250 11.01 -10.72 2.56
C ILE A 250 11.58 -10.80 3.98
N LYS A 251 12.28 -11.90 4.33
CA LYS A 251 12.93 -12.07 5.64
C LYS A 251 13.89 -10.94 5.96
N GLN A 252 14.74 -10.55 5.02
CA GLN A 252 15.70 -9.47 5.20
C GLN A 252 15.00 -8.11 5.36
N ALA A 253 13.95 -7.86 4.57
CA ALA A 253 13.19 -6.61 4.64
C ALA A 253 12.45 -6.47 5.98
N VAL A 254 11.81 -7.54 6.47
CA VAL A 254 11.11 -7.59 7.76
C VAL A 254 12.09 -7.51 8.95
N ALA A 255 13.27 -8.09 8.82
CA ALA A 255 14.29 -8.10 9.88
C ALA A 255 15.05 -6.78 10.01
N TYR A 256 14.82 -5.79 9.12
CA TYR A 256 15.54 -4.52 9.16
C TYR A 256 15.33 -3.79 10.48
N GLN A 257 16.45 -3.31 11.05
CA GLN A 257 16.48 -2.48 12.26
C GLN A 257 17.20 -1.16 11.95
N LYS A 258 16.65 -0.05 12.41
CA LYS A 258 17.28 1.28 12.34
C LYS A 258 18.45 1.40 13.28
#